data_6dd6bc6c76ce2e1414f3a8724ec09491
#
_entry.id   6dd6bc6c76ce2e1414f3a8724ec09491
#
_cell.length_a   1.000
_cell.length_b   1.000
_cell.length_c   1.000
_cell.angle_alpha   90.00
_cell.angle_beta   90.00
_cell.angle_gamma   90.00
#
_symmetry.space_group_name_H-M   'P 1'
#
loop_
_entity.id
_entity.type
_entity.pdbx_description
1 polymer ?
#
loop_
_entity_poly.entity_id
_entity_poly.type
_entity_poly.pdbx_seq_one_letter_code
_entity_poly.pdbx_strand_id
1 'polypeptide(L)'
;EDYIQTDASINSGNSGGPLFDMNGDVIGINTAILGRSGNVGIGFSIPSNSAKIVIDQLIEFGETKRGWLGVRIQDVTKEIADVEKLDKPRGALVASVAQNSPSDKAGVKAGDIILEFDGEKIQEMKQLPIIVARTEVGKKVKVKIWRNKKEIIKTITLGRLETSEDFKVAEKGKLPLELRVESLKISVRELTDEDIKIRNLPNQTSGLVITQIDLDSPISSSIEKDSIILEAQKKKIRSVSDLEQAVKEVLKTNQKTILLVIYNSQNQRRYIGVKLD
;
A
#
# COMPACT_ATOMS: atom_id res chain seq x y z
N GLU A 1 8.55 -5.28 8.24
CA GLU A 1 7.62 -6.42 8.09
C GLU A 1 8.45 -7.69 8.00
N ASP A 2 8.10 -8.71 8.78
CA ASP A 2 8.81 -9.99 8.79
C ASP A 2 8.19 -10.87 7.72
N TYR A 3 8.68 -10.78 6.48
CA TYR A 3 8.27 -11.66 5.39
C TYR A 3 9.02 -12.99 5.45
N ILE A 4 8.34 -14.06 5.04
CA ILE A 4 8.99 -15.32 4.73
C ILE A 4 9.59 -15.18 3.33
N GLN A 5 10.92 -15.27 3.23
CA GLN A 5 11.61 -15.39 1.94
C GLN A 5 11.58 -16.84 1.47
N THR A 6 11.31 -17.05 0.19
CA THR A 6 11.28 -18.38 -0.43
C THR A 6 11.91 -18.36 -1.82
N ASP A 7 12.51 -19.45 -2.21
CA ASP A 7 12.98 -19.72 -3.58
C ASP A 7 11.92 -20.44 -4.43
N ALA A 8 10.78 -20.81 -3.83
CA ALA A 8 9.63 -21.30 -4.60
C ALA A 8 9.24 -20.28 -5.66
N SER A 9 8.88 -20.78 -6.85
CA SER A 9 8.56 -19.93 -8.00
C SER A 9 7.30 -19.09 -7.78
N ILE A 10 7.47 -17.86 -7.31
CA ILE A 10 6.40 -16.87 -7.21
C ILE A 10 6.37 -16.06 -8.51
N ASN A 11 5.25 -16.09 -9.23
CA ASN A 11 5.03 -15.38 -10.50
C ASN A 11 3.64 -14.70 -10.51
N SER A 12 3.35 -13.96 -11.58
CA SER A 12 2.00 -13.44 -11.82
C SER A 12 0.97 -14.57 -11.78
N GLY A 13 -0.06 -14.42 -10.94
CA GLY A 13 -1.08 -15.44 -10.70
C GLY A 13 -0.95 -16.18 -9.37
N ASN A 14 0.25 -16.24 -8.76
CA ASN A 14 0.44 -16.85 -7.45
C ASN A 14 0.19 -15.89 -6.28
N SER A 15 0.17 -14.58 -6.53
CA SER A 15 -0.06 -13.56 -5.50
C SER A 15 -1.44 -13.71 -4.87
N GLY A 16 -1.50 -13.66 -3.54
CA GLY A 16 -2.71 -13.95 -2.76
C GLY A 16 -2.96 -15.44 -2.50
N GLY A 17 -2.24 -16.34 -3.18
CA GLY A 17 -2.29 -17.77 -2.92
C GLY A 17 -1.47 -18.18 -1.69
N PRO A 18 -1.70 -19.39 -1.15
CA PRO A 18 -1.01 -19.88 0.02
C PRO A 18 0.42 -20.35 -0.31
N LEU A 19 1.33 -20.17 0.65
CA LEU A 19 2.61 -20.85 0.73
C LEU A 19 2.47 -22.00 1.71
N PHE A 20 2.74 -23.23 1.26
CA PHE A 20 2.67 -24.44 2.08
C PHE A 20 4.06 -24.87 2.55
N ASP A 21 4.11 -25.49 3.71
CA ASP A 21 5.28 -26.26 4.14
C ASP A 21 5.20 -27.71 3.62
N MET A 22 6.20 -28.52 3.98
CA MET A 22 6.28 -29.94 3.57
C MET A 22 5.23 -30.84 4.24
N ASN A 23 4.52 -30.35 5.26
CA ASN A 23 3.44 -31.06 5.94
C ASN A 23 2.07 -30.72 5.32
N GLY A 24 2.03 -29.74 4.40
CA GLY A 24 0.81 -29.25 3.80
C GLY A 24 0.13 -28.14 4.62
N ASP A 25 0.81 -27.57 5.61
CA ASP A 25 0.30 -26.45 6.40
C ASP A 25 0.56 -25.12 5.68
N VAL A 26 -0.42 -24.20 5.75
CA VAL A 26 -0.27 -22.84 5.20
C VAL A 26 0.58 -21.99 6.13
N ILE A 27 1.82 -21.73 5.72
CA ILE A 27 2.78 -20.93 6.50
C ILE A 27 2.81 -19.45 6.07
N GLY A 28 2.26 -19.12 4.91
CA GLY A 28 2.26 -17.75 4.42
C GLY A 28 1.28 -17.49 3.27
N ILE A 29 1.12 -16.21 2.93
CA ILE A 29 0.37 -15.74 1.75
C ILE A 29 1.35 -15.06 0.80
N ASN A 30 1.43 -15.54 -0.43
CA ASN A 30 2.35 -15.02 -1.46
C ASN A 30 2.00 -13.57 -1.81
N THR A 31 3.00 -12.68 -1.84
CA THR A 31 2.71 -11.25 -2.03
C THR A 31 3.63 -10.54 -3.00
N ALA A 32 4.93 -10.79 -2.97
CA ALA A 32 5.90 -10.01 -3.74
C ALA A 32 7.05 -10.85 -4.27
N ILE A 33 7.66 -10.35 -5.37
CA ILE A 33 8.90 -10.87 -5.95
C ILE A 33 9.92 -9.73 -6.07
N LEU A 34 11.21 -10.06 -5.96
CA LEU A 34 12.29 -9.15 -6.33
C LEU A 34 12.58 -9.32 -7.83
N GLY A 35 12.37 -8.24 -8.61
CA GLY A 35 12.71 -8.19 -10.02
C GLY A 35 11.59 -7.67 -10.90
N ARG A 36 11.97 -6.94 -11.97
CA ARG A 36 11.02 -6.35 -12.94
C ARG A 36 10.59 -7.31 -14.06
N SER A 37 11.25 -8.44 -14.21
CA SER A 37 11.07 -9.37 -15.35
C SER A 37 10.76 -10.81 -14.93
N GLY A 38 10.11 -11.03 -13.80
CA GLY A 38 9.74 -12.35 -13.32
C GLY A 38 10.56 -12.84 -12.12
N ASN A 39 10.34 -14.10 -11.72
CA ASN A 39 10.98 -14.67 -10.56
C ASN A 39 12.48 -14.88 -10.82
N VAL A 40 13.30 -14.20 -10.01
CA VAL A 40 14.77 -14.39 -9.95
C VAL A 40 15.19 -15.36 -8.84
N GLY A 41 14.27 -16.23 -8.38
CA GLY A 41 14.53 -17.15 -7.28
C GLY A 41 14.38 -16.54 -5.89
N ILE A 42 13.75 -15.34 -5.78
CA ILE A 42 13.49 -14.69 -4.50
C ILE A 42 12.05 -14.21 -4.47
N GLY A 43 11.22 -14.92 -3.71
CA GLY A 43 9.83 -14.57 -3.43
C GLY A 43 9.63 -14.23 -1.96
N PHE A 44 8.53 -13.54 -1.66
CA PHE A 44 8.17 -13.14 -0.31
C PHE A 44 6.70 -13.47 -0.05
N SER A 45 6.45 -14.00 1.16
CA SER A 45 5.10 -14.29 1.65
C SER A 45 4.87 -13.66 3.00
N ILE A 46 3.68 -13.15 3.23
CA ILE A 46 3.24 -12.67 4.56
C ILE A 46 3.06 -13.91 5.45
N PRO A 47 3.68 -13.98 6.64
CA PRO A 47 3.48 -15.09 7.55
C PRO A 47 2.00 -15.32 7.88
N SER A 48 1.56 -16.57 7.92
CA SER A 48 0.17 -16.94 8.20
C SER A 48 -0.34 -16.39 9.54
N ASN A 49 0.51 -16.32 10.56
CA ASN A 49 0.17 -15.74 11.85
C ASN A 49 -0.17 -14.24 11.76
N SER A 50 0.54 -13.51 10.91
CA SER A 50 0.26 -12.08 10.65
C SER A 50 -0.97 -11.91 9.75
N ALA A 51 -1.13 -12.76 8.74
CA ALA A 51 -2.25 -12.72 7.82
C ALA A 51 -3.58 -13.06 8.54
N LYS A 52 -3.57 -14.03 9.46
CA LYS A 52 -4.77 -14.48 10.19
C LYS A 52 -5.51 -13.33 10.86
N ILE A 53 -4.81 -12.44 11.54
CA ILE A 53 -5.42 -11.28 12.23
C ILE A 53 -6.20 -10.40 11.26
N VAL A 54 -5.62 -10.17 10.08
CA VAL A 54 -6.25 -9.35 9.03
C VAL A 54 -7.42 -10.09 8.40
N ILE A 55 -7.26 -11.38 8.11
CA ILE A 55 -8.32 -12.23 7.53
C ILE A 55 -9.52 -12.31 8.46
N ASP A 56 -9.31 -12.54 9.75
CA ASP A 56 -10.40 -12.60 10.74
C ASP A 56 -11.18 -11.28 10.76
N GLN A 57 -10.50 -10.12 10.71
CA GLN A 57 -11.15 -8.81 10.63
C GLN A 57 -11.93 -8.61 9.32
N LEU A 58 -11.38 -9.04 8.19
CA LEU A 58 -12.06 -8.95 6.89
C LEU A 58 -13.32 -9.83 6.84
N ILE A 59 -13.27 -11.02 7.44
CA ILE A 59 -14.43 -11.93 7.53
C ILE A 59 -15.51 -11.31 8.42
N GLU A 60 -15.12 -10.78 9.58
CA GLU A 60 -16.06 -10.29 10.60
C GLU A 60 -16.64 -8.91 10.23
N PHE A 61 -15.81 -7.99 9.70
CA PHE A 61 -16.16 -6.58 9.51
C PHE A 61 -16.17 -6.13 8.05
N GLY A 62 -15.64 -6.93 7.12
CA GLY A 62 -15.45 -6.51 5.71
C GLY A 62 -14.30 -5.50 5.52
N GLU A 63 -13.63 -5.11 6.60
CA GLU A 63 -12.56 -4.09 6.61
C GLU A 63 -11.54 -4.34 7.70
N THR A 64 -10.35 -3.75 7.58
CA THR A 64 -9.33 -3.80 8.63
C THR A 64 -9.56 -2.70 9.68
N LYS A 65 -9.28 -3.03 10.94
CA LYS A 65 -9.39 -2.12 12.08
C LYS A 65 -8.09 -2.17 12.89
N ARG A 66 -7.08 -1.44 12.41
CA ARG A 66 -5.76 -1.41 13.07
C ARG A 66 -5.70 -0.32 14.13
N GLY A 67 -5.14 -0.67 15.30
CA GLY A 67 -4.85 0.30 16.34
C GLY A 67 -3.88 1.39 15.85
N TRP A 68 -4.02 2.59 16.41
CA TRP A 68 -3.21 3.75 16.08
C TRP A 68 -2.91 4.60 17.31
N LEU A 69 -1.64 5.01 17.45
CA LEU A 69 -1.17 5.91 18.50
C LEU A 69 -1.04 7.36 18.03
N GLY A 70 -0.68 7.58 16.77
CA GLY A 70 -0.39 8.91 16.23
C GLY A 70 0.97 9.45 16.63
N VAL A 71 2.00 8.60 16.57
CA VAL A 71 3.40 8.98 16.78
C VAL A 71 4.26 8.60 15.59
N ARG A 72 5.26 9.41 15.28
CA ARG A 72 6.39 9.01 14.44
C ARG A 72 7.52 8.63 15.34
N ILE A 73 8.17 7.53 15.05
CA ILE A 73 9.19 6.93 15.91
C ILE A 73 10.50 6.70 15.14
N GLN A 74 11.58 6.60 15.88
CA GLN A 74 12.90 6.23 15.37
C GLN A 74 13.61 5.31 16.37
N ASP A 75 14.70 4.70 15.91
CA ASP A 75 15.51 3.84 16.75
C ASP A 75 16.21 4.62 17.87
N VAL A 76 16.39 3.94 19.01
CA VAL A 76 17.22 4.42 20.12
C VAL A 76 18.65 3.93 19.88
N THR A 77 19.52 4.80 19.38
CA THR A 77 20.93 4.47 19.20
C THR A 77 21.67 4.41 20.53
N LYS A 78 22.91 3.91 20.52
CA LYS A 78 23.74 3.86 21.73
C LYS A 78 23.98 5.25 22.30
N GLU A 79 24.24 6.23 21.46
CA GLU A 79 24.48 7.63 21.86
C GLU A 79 23.23 8.23 22.52
N ILE A 80 22.04 7.95 21.99
CA ILE A 80 20.77 8.39 22.58
C ILE A 80 20.58 7.73 23.95
N ALA A 81 20.80 6.41 24.05
CA ALA A 81 20.69 5.68 25.31
C ALA A 81 21.66 6.25 26.38
N ASP A 82 22.91 6.55 26.00
CA ASP A 82 23.92 7.13 26.89
C ASP A 82 23.51 8.53 27.42
N VAL A 83 22.99 9.39 26.54
CA VAL A 83 22.50 10.74 26.89
C VAL A 83 21.26 10.65 27.80
N GLU A 84 20.35 9.78 27.49
CA GLU A 84 19.12 9.55 28.27
C GLU A 84 19.35 8.70 29.52
N LYS A 85 20.56 8.17 29.75
CA LYS A 85 20.92 7.28 30.86
C LYS A 85 20.06 6.02 30.92
N LEU A 86 19.74 5.46 29.77
CA LEU A 86 19.21 4.12 29.67
C LEU A 86 20.34 3.09 29.89
N ASP A 87 20.00 1.95 30.45
CA ASP A 87 20.94 0.84 30.66
C ASP A 87 21.48 0.23 29.34
N LYS A 88 20.68 0.31 28.29
CA LYS A 88 21.03 -0.14 26.93
C LYS A 88 20.10 0.49 25.89
N PRO A 89 20.49 0.50 24.60
CA PRO A 89 19.62 0.90 23.51
C PRO A 89 18.38 -0.01 23.47
N ARG A 90 17.21 0.57 23.67
CA ARG A 90 15.91 -0.14 23.60
C ARG A 90 14.75 0.85 23.53
N GLY A 91 13.59 0.36 23.09
CA GLY A 91 12.40 1.18 22.97
C GLY A 91 12.25 1.84 21.62
N ALA A 92 11.25 2.71 21.53
CA ALA A 92 10.97 3.51 20.34
C ALA A 92 10.98 4.99 20.73
N LEU A 93 11.94 5.78 20.18
CA LEU A 93 12.02 7.22 20.42
C LEU A 93 10.95 7.92 19.62
N VAL A 94 10.12 8.71 20.27
CA VAL A 94 9.09 9.53 19.65
C VAL A 94 9.72 10.76 19.00
N ALA A 95 9.79 10.79 17.68
CA ALA A 95 10.30 11.92 16.91
C ALA A 95 9.25 13.04 16.80
N SER A 96 7.97 12.68 16.65
CA SER A 96 6.85 13.63 16.65
C SER A 96 5.56 12.98 17.07
N VAL A 97 4.59 13.79 17.48
CA VAL A 97 3.23 13.38 17.86
C VAL A 97 2.25 14.11 16.96
N ALA A 98 1.34 13.37 16.32
CA ALA A 98 0.31 13.95 15.48
C ALA A 98 -0.73 14.71 16.34
N GLN A 99 -1.11 15.89 15.90
CA GLN A 99 -2.08 16.72 16.60
C GLN A 99 -3.44 16.01 16.74
N ASN A 100 -4.09 16.16 17.88
CA ASN A 100 -5.36 15.50 18.20
C ASN A 100 -5.33 13.96 18.20
N SER A 101 -4.16 13.35 18.09
CA SER A 101 -4.00 11.89 18.15
C SER A 101 -4.24 11.32 19.56
N PRO A 102 -4.41 9.98 19.69
CA PRO A 102 -4.43 9.31 20.98
C PRO A 102 -3.26 9.65 21.89
N SER A 103 -2.05 9.68 21.33
CA SER A 103 -0.83 10.02 22.06
C SER A 103 -0.79 11.47 22.51
N ASP A 104 -1.24 12.41 21.66
CA ASP A 104 -1.33 13.83 21.98
C ASP A 104 -2.29 14.06 23.17
N LYS A 105 -3.48 13.49 23.09
CA LYS A 105 -4.50 13.54 24.16
C LYS A 105 -4.02 12.95 25.48
N ALA A 106 -3.14 11.94 25.45
CA ALA A 106 -2.53 11.34 26.63
C ALA A 106 -1.29 12.11 27.14
N GLY A 107 -0.86 13.14 26.41
CA GLY A 107 0.28 13.97 26.75
C GLY A 107 1.63 13.28 26.54
N VAL A 108 1.74 12.41 25.54
CA VAL A 108 3.01 11.95 24.99
C VAL A 108 3.65 13.11 24.23
N LYS A 109 4.96 13.21 24.25
CA LYS A 109 5.72 14.31 23.65
C LYS A 109 6.87 13.78 22.79
N ALA A 110 7.29 14.59 21.82
CA ALA A 110 8.55 14.34 21.14
C ALA A 110 9.70 14.29 22.17
N GLY A 111 10.61 13.36 21.98
CA GLY A 111 11.70 13.05 22.90
C GLY A 111 11.36 11.97 23.96
N ASP A 112 10.10 11.52 24.07
CA ASP A 112 9.77 10.35 24.90
C ASP A 112 10.33 9.08 24.24
N ILE A 113 10.77 8.11 25.06
CA ILE A 113 11.12 6.78 24.56
C ILE A 113 10.06 5.79 25.10
N ILE A 114 9.32 5.15 24.21
CA ILE A 114 8.33 4.12 24.58
C ILE A 114 9.08 2.83 24.88
N LEU A 115 9.03 2.40 26.14
CA LEU A 115 9.74 1.22 26.65
C LEU A 115 8.83 -0.02 26.75
N GLU A 116 7.52 0.20 26.95
CA GLU A 116 6.54 -0.88 27.12
C GLU A 116 5.17 -0.40 26.63
N PHE A 117 4.45 -1.29 25.97
CA PHE A 117 3.10 -1.05 25.46
C PHE A 117 2.21 -2.23 25.89
N ASP A 118 1.16 -1.94 26.65
CA ASP A 118 0.16 -2.90 27.14
C ASP A 118 0.78 -4.16 27.81
N GLY A 119 1.88 -3.98 28.59
CA GLY A 119 2.63 -5.05 29.24
C GLY A 119 3.73 -5.69 28.38
N GLU A 120 3.79 -5.43 27.09
CA GLU A 120 4.83 -5.92 26.20
C GLU A 120 6.02 -4.96 26.15
N LYS A 121 7.23 -5.47 26.45
CA LYS A 121 8.47 -4.69 26.39
C LYS A 121 8.89 -4.44 24.95
N ILE A 122 9.23 -3.20 24.64
CA ILE A 122 9.75 -2.78 23.34
C ILE A 122 11.28 -2.81 23.40
N GLN A 123 11.89 -3.82 22.76
CA GLN A 123 13.34 -3.92 22.66
C GLN A 123 13.85 -3.16 21.43
N GLU A 124 13.12 -3.21 20.31
CA GLU A 124 13.45 -2.56 19.07
C GLU A 124 12.27 -1.72 18.55
N MET A 125 12.54 -0.59 17.94
CA MET A 125 11.53 0.33 17.44
C MET A 125 10.48 -0.35 16.56
N LYS A 126 10.90 -1.27 15.68
CA LYS A 126 10.02 -1.97 14.72
C LYS A 126 8.91 -2.81 15.37
N GLN A 127 9.07 -3.19 16.65
CA GLN A 127 8.05 -3.98 17.37
C GLN A 127 6.80 -3.14 17.68
N LEU A 128 6.98 -1.84 17.97
CA LEU A 128 5.86 -1.01 18.44
C LEU A 128 4.72 -0.90 17.39
N PRO A 129 4.98 -0.59 16.09
CA PRO A 129 3.91 -0.52 15.11
C PRO A 129 3.12 -1.84 14.95
N ILE A 130 3.82 -2.98 15.07
CA ILE A 130 3.21 -4.31 14.94
C ILE A 130 2.26 -4.55 16.11
N ILE A 131 2.72 -4.29 17.35
CA ILE A 131 1.93 -4.49 18.56
C ILE A 131 0.72 -3.55 18.58
N VAL A 132 0.92 -2.29 18.23
CA VAL A 132 -0.15 -1.29 18.15
C VAL A 132 -1.20 -1.69 17.12
N ALA A 133 -0.78 -2.08 15.91
CA ALA A 133 -1.70 -2.43 14.83
C ALA A 133 -2.58 -3.65 15.14
N ARG A 134 -2.08 -4.62 15.91
CA ARG A 134 -2.84 -5.81 16.34
C ARG A 134 -3.71 -5.58 17.58
N THR A 135 -3.54 -4.46 18.27
CA THR A 135 -4.32 -4.14 19.45
C THR A 135 -5.66 -3.49 19.05
N GLU A 136 -6.72 -3.90 19.70
CA GLU A 136 -8.10 -3.47 19.41
C GLU A 136 -8.26 -1.95 19.46
N VAL A 137 -8.97 -1.41 18.48
CA VAL A 137 -9.33 0.02 18.41
C VAL A 137 -10.26 0.36 19.59
N GLY A 138 -9.99 1.48 20.27
CA GLY A 138 -10.75 1.92 21.44
C GLY A 138 -10.25 1.31 22.75
N LYS A 139 -9.36 0.31 22.74
CA LYS A 139 -8.76 -0.25 23.95
C LYS A 139 -7.94 0.81 24.69
N LYS A 140 -8.11 0.86 26.01
CA LYS A 140 -7.27 1.66 26.92
C LYS A 140 -6.04 0.85 27.29
N VAL A 141 -4.88 1.26 26.87
CA VAL A 141 -3.60 0.58 27.09
C VAL A 141 -2.70 1.40 27.99
N LYS A 142 -1.88 0.73 28.79
CA LYS A 142 -0.83 1.35 29.58
C LYS A 142 0.44 1.38 28.73
N VAL A 143 1.03 2.57 28.59
CA VAL A 143 2.28 2.79 27.86
C VAL A 143 3.30 3.33 28.83
N LYS A 144 4.40 2.62 29.02
CA LYS A 144 5.53 3.05 29.83
C LYS A 144 6.49 3.83 28.93
N ILE A 145 6.71 5.08 29.27
CA ILE A 145 7.62 5.98 28.57
C ILE A 145 8.80 6.38 29.47
N TRP A 146 9.91 6.63 28.86
CA TRP A 146 11.07 7.25 29.47
C TRP A 146 11.10 8.72 29.08
N ARG A 147 11.04 9.62 30.05
CA ARG A 147 11.06 11.07 29.89
C ARG A 147 11.87 11.70 31.02
N ASN A 148 12.81 12.59 30.66
CA ASN A 148 13.66 13.26 31.66
C ASN A 148 14.34 12.26 32.61
N LYS A 149 14.85 11.17 32.07
CA LYS A 149 15.57 10.10 32.80
C LYS A 149 14.73 9.41 33.87
N LYS A 150 13.40 9.35 33.70
CA LYS A 150 12.47 8.69 34.60
C LYS A 150 11.40 7.92 33.81
N GLU A 151 10.98 6.81 34.37
CA GLU A 151 9.82 6.06 33.84
C GLU A 151 8.50 6.78 34.21
N ILE A 152 7.62 6.93 33.26
CA ILE A 152 6.27 7.49 33.41
C ILE A 152 5.29 6.54 32.72
N ILE A 153 4.16 6.29 33.34
CA ILE A 153 3.09 5.51 32.76
C ILE A 153 2.00 6.45 32.21
N LYS A 154 1.62 6.26 30.96
CA LYS A 154 0.51 6.93 30.30
C LYS A 154 -0.58 5.92 29.97
N THR A 155 -1.84 6.31 30.12
CA THR A 155 -2.98 5.53 29.64
C THR A 155 -3.44 6.16 28.33
N ILE A 156 -3.47 5.37 27.26
CA ILE A 156 -3.83 5.82 25.92
C ILE A 156 -5.01 5.01 25.43
N THR A 157 -6.05 5.66 24.91
CA THR A 157 -7.15 5.00 24.22
C THR A 157 -6.80 4.96 22.75
N LEU A 158 -6.63 3.77 22.16
CA LEU A 158 -6.20 3.62 20.78
C LEU A 158 -7.23 4.17 19.79
N GLY A 159 -6.74 4.90 18.79
CA GLY A 159 -7.51 5.28 17.63
C GLY A 159 -7.49 4.20 16.56
N ARG A 160 -8.18 4.44 15.45
CA ARG A 160 -8.16 3.60 14.25
C ARG A 160 -7.20 4.20 13.21
N LEU A 161 -6.26 3.40 12.72
CA LEU A 161 -5.27 3.84 11.74
C LEU A 161 -5.94 4.31 10.44
N GLU A 162 -6.87 3.54 9.90
CA GLU A 162 -7.53 3.80 8.62
C GLU A 162 -8.34 5.10 8.59
N THR A 163 -8.71 5.64 9.76
CA THR A 163 -9.41 6.93 9.88
C THR A 163 -8.48 8.09 10.21
N SER A 164 -7.20 7.84 10.44
CA SER A 164 -6.23 8.88 10.78
C SER A 164 -5.86 9.74 9.57
N GLU A 165 -5.50 11.00 9.84
CA GLU A 165 -5.00 11.89 8.78
C GLU A 165 -3.69 11.38 8.16
N ASP A 166 -2.81 10.77 8.98
CA ASP A 166 -1.55 10.19 8.50
C ASP A 166 -1.82 9.06 7.47
N PHE A 167 -2.84 8.23 7.70
CA PHE A 167 -3.22 7.16 6.77
C PHE A 167 -3.80 7.72 5.48
N LYS A 168 -4.70 8.71 5.58
CA LYS A 168 -5.29 9.38 4.42
C LYS A 168 -4.25 10.08 3.54
N VAL A 169 -3.22 10.68 4.15
CA VAL A 169 -2.09 11.27 3.42
C VAL A 169 -1.24 10.20 2.76
N ALA A 170 -0.98 9.09 3.46
CA ALA A 170 -0.22 7.96 2.90
C ALA A 170 -0.96 7.26 1.74
N GLU A 171 -2.30 7.15 1.82
CA GLU A 171 -3.09 6.61 0.70
C GLU A 171 -3.09 7.56 -0.51
N LYS A 172 -3.18 8.87 -0.28
CA LYS A 172 -3.09 9.86 -1.36
C LYS A 172 -1.72 9.85 -2.08
N GLY A 173 -0.66 9.43 -1.40
CA GLY A 173 0.68 9.29 -1.98
C GLY A 173 0.98 7.91 -2.61
N LYS A 174 0.10 6.93 -2.46
CA LYS A 174 0.23 5.65 -3.17
C LYS A 174 -0.27 5.81 -4.59
N LEU A 175 0.54 5.38 -5.56
CA LEU A 175 0.03 5.21 -6.92
C LEU A 175 -1.15 4.23 -6.87
N PRO A 176 -2.23 4.49 -7.65
CA PRO A 176 -3.35 3.57 -7.76
C PRO A 176 -2.88 2.18 -8.13
N LEU A 177 -3.65 1.17 -7.69
CA LEU A 177 -3.37 -0.22 -8.00
C LEU A 177 -3.24 -0.40 -9.52
N GLU A 178 -2.17 -1.04 -9.93
CA GLU A 178 -1.96 -1.40 -11.32
C GLU A 178 -2.82 -2.62 -11.64
N LEU A 179 -3.69 -2.48 -12.64
CA LEU A 179 -4.62 -3.51 -13.07
C LEU A 179 -4.35 -3.89 -14.53
N ARG A 180 -4.49 -5.16 -14.82
CA ARG A 180 -4.29 -5.68 -16.17
C ARG A 180 -5.59 -5.69 -16.96
N VAL A 181 -5.51 -5.25 -18.21
CA VAL A 181 -6.59 -5.32 -19.21
C VAL A 181 -6.19 -6.39 -20.22
N GLU A 182 -6.64 -7.62 -20.01
CA GLU A 182 -6.23 -8.78 -20.79
C GLU A 182 -6.54 -8.65 -22.28
N SER A 183 -7.68 -8.11 -22.63
CA SER A 183 -8.13 -7.92 -24.03
C SER A 183 -7.25 -6.96 -24.83
N LEU A 184 -6.52 -6.07 -24.17
CA LEU A 184 -5.55 -5.16 -24.78
C LEU A 184 -4.10 -5.52 -24.45
N LYS A 185 -3.88 -6.51 -23.58
CA LYS A 185 -2.56 -6.95 -23.09
C LYS A 185 -1.72 -5.78 -22.56
N ILE A 186 -2.34 -4.97 -21.72
CA ILE A 186 -1.72 -3.82 -21.08
C ILE A 186 -1.97 -3.82 -19.58
N SER A 187 -1.08 -3.18 -18.83
CA SER A 187 -1.33 -2.80 -17.44
C SER A 187 -1.64 -1.31 -17.38
N VAL A 188 -2.60 -0.94 -16.57
CA VAL A 188 -3.04 0.45 -16.39
C VAL A 188 -3.29 0.76 -14.93
N ARG A 189 -3.20 2.01 -14.57
CA ARG A 189 -3.66 2.54 -13.28
C ARG A 189 -4.51 3.79 -13.48
N GLU A 190 -5.29 4.13 -12.49
CA GLU A 190 -6.05 5.38 -12.51
C GLU A 190 -5.12 6.61 -12.48
N LEU A 191 -5.55 7.67 -13.15
CA LEU A 191 -4.86 8.96 -13.15
C LEU A 191 -5.05 9.64 -11.80
N THR A 192 -3.94 10.11 -11.20
CA THR A 192 -3.96 10.81 -9.90
C THR A 192 -3.95 12.32 -10.05
N ASP A 193 -4.32 13.04 -8.98
CA ASP A 193 -4.17 14.50 -8.91
C ASP A 193 -2.70 14.94 -9.07
N GLU A 194 -1.76 14.10 -8.66
CA GLU A 194 -0.33 14.35 -8.81
C GLU A 194 0.10 14.24 -10.27
N ASP A 195 -0.37 13.22 -11.00
CA ASP A 195 -0.15 13.10 -12.45
C ASP A 195 -0.68 14.34 -13.20
N ILE A 196 -1.89 14.81 -12.83
CA ILE A 196 -2.50 15.99 -13.43
C ILE A 196 -1.61 17.22 -13.24
N LYS A 197 -1.07 17.41 -12.03
CA LYS A 197 -0.17 18.52 -11.69
C LYS A 197 1.17 18.43 -12.41
N ILE A 198 1.84 17.26 -12.32
CA ILE A 198 3.17 17.04 -12.92
C ILE A 198 3.09 17.20 -14.45
N ARG A 199 2.02 16.70 -15.06
CA ARG A 199 1.82 16.75 -16.51
C ARG A 199 1.10 18.01 -16.98
N ASN A 200 0.76 18.92 -16.07
CA ASN A 200 0.05 20.17 -16.36
C ASN A 200 -1.24 19.95 -17.19
N LEU A 201 -2.02 18.95 -16.79
CA LEU A 201 -3.29 18.61 -17.43
C LEU A 201 -4.44 19.46 -16.86
N PRO A 202 -5.57 19.61 -17.57
CA PRO A 202 -6.76 20.25 -17.05
C PRO A 202 -7.25 19.57 -15.74
N ASN A 203 -7.61 20.34 -14.72
CA ASN A 203 -7.96 19.85 -13.37
C ASN A 203 -9.09 18.81 -13.31
N GLN A 204 -9.91 18.67 -14.34
CA GLN A 204 -11.00 17.69 -14.42
C GLN A 204 -10.66 16.51 -15.33
N THR A 205 -9.38 16.32 -15.68
CA THR A 205 -8.95 15.19 -16.51
C THR A 205 -9.14 13.91 -15.70
N SER A 206 -9.78 12.92 -16.29
CA SER A 206 -9.88 11.55 -15.78
C SER A 206 -9.41 10.58 -16.85
N GLY A 207 -8.89 9.44 -16.46
CA GLY A 207 -8.39 8.45 -17.40
C GLY A 207 -7.55 7.37 -16.75
N LEU A 208 -6.99 6.51 -17.57
CA LEU A 208 -6.10 5.43 -17.17
C LEU A 208 -4.70 5.65 -17.75
N VAL A 209 -3.70 5.67 -16.89
CA VAL A 209 -2.29 5.72 -17.28
C VAL A 209 -1.84 4.32 -17.66
N ILE A 210 -1.26 4.18 -18.84
CA ILE A 210 -0.69 2.90 -19.30
C ILE A 210 0.68 2.74 -18.64
N THR A 211 0.84 1.71 -17.83
CA THR A 211 2.08 1.43 -17.09
C THR A 211 2.94 0.37 -17.78
N GLN A 212 2.30 -0.54 -18.52
CA GLN A 212 2.99 -1.56 -19.30
C GLN A 212 2.20 -1.92 -20.56
N ILE A 213 2.91 -2.25 -21.63
CA ILE A 213 2.35 -2.74 -22.91
C ILE A 213 3.14 -3.99 -23.29
N ASP A 214 2.46 -5.11 -23.51
CA ASP A 214 3.09 -6.34 -23.98
C ASP A 214 3.50 -6.19 -25.46
N LEU A 215 4.52 -6.92 -25.88
CA LEU A 215 5.01 -6.86 -27.27
C LEU A 215 3.96 -7.29 -28.30
N ASP A 216 3.07 -8.21 -27.90
CA ASP A 216 1.97 -8.73 -28.72
C ASP A 216 0.63 -8.03 -28.45
N SER A 217 0.66 -6.87 -27.78
CA SER A 217 -0.52 -6.04 -27.57
C SER A 217 -1.01 -5.42 -28.87
N PRO A 218 -2.33 -5.39 -29.13
CA PRO A 218 -2.88 -4.74 -30.34
C PRO A 218 -2.61 -3.23 -30.39
N ILE A 219 -2.25 -2.60 -29.27
CA ILE A 219 -1.92 -1.15 -29.24
C ILE A 219 -0.43 -0.86 -29.28
N SER A 220 0.44 -1.88 -29.22
CA SER A 220 1.90 -1.73 -29.08
C SER A 220 2.57 -0.89 -30.20
N SER A 221 2.01 -0.92 -31.41
CA SER A 221 2.51 -0.14 -32.56
C SER A 221 2.04 1.30 -32.59
N SER A 222 1.03 1.68 -31.80
CA SER A 222 0.31 2.96 -31.95
C SER A 222 0.27 3.80 -30.68
N ILE A 223 0.51 3.18 -29.52
CA ILE A 223 0.42 3.83 -28.19
C ILE A 223 1.68 3.48 -27.40
N GLU A 224 2.25 4.46 -26.75
CA GLU A 224 3.43 4.31 -25.91
C GLU A 224 3.06 4.16 -24.43
N LYS A 225 3.94 3.53 -23.67
CA LYS A 225 3.90 3.58 -22.21
C LYS A 225 3.80 5.03 -21.72
N ASP A 226 3.20 5.23 -20.56
CA ASP A 226 2.90 6.54 -19.94
C ASP A 226 1.88 7.38 -20.72
N SER A 227 1.25 6.85 -21.77
CA SER A 227 0.06 7.45 -22.38
C SER A 227 -1.15 7.31 -21.44
N ILE A 228 -2.10 8.25 -21.55
CA ILE A 228 -3.33 8.26 -20.75
C ILE A 228 -4.52 7.99 -21.64
N ILE A 229 -5.28 6.94 -21.40
CA ILE A 229 -6.54 6.67 -22.08
C ILE A 229 -7.63 7.53 -21.43
N LEU A 230 -8.21 8.44 -22.21
CA LEU A 230 -9.24 9.37 -21.78
C LEU A 230 -10.64 8.91 -22.14
N GLU A 231 -10.80 8.37 -23.34
CA GLU A 231 -12.07 7.95 -23.90
C GLU A 231 -11.90 6.67 -24.73
N ALA A 232 -12.91 5.82 -24.71
CA ALA A 232 -13.08 4.71 -25.64
C ALA A 232 -14.47 4.82 -26.28
N GLN A 233 -14.55 4.71 -27.62
CA GLN A 233 -15.80 4.88 -28.36
C GLN A 233 -16.57 6.18 -28.00
N LYS A 234 -15.81 7.27 -27.81
CA LYS A 234 -16.32 8.61 -27.42
C LYS A 234 -16.99 8.65 -26.03
N LYS A 235 -16.86 7.60 -25.24
CA LYS A 235 -17.29 7.56 -23.83
C LYS A 235 -16.09 7.78 -22.92
N LYS A 236 -16.23 8.62 -21.89
CA LYS A 236 -15.15 8.86 -20.92
C LYS A 236 -14.80 7.59 -20.17
N ILE A 237 -13.51 7.35 -20.00
CA ILE A 237 -12.95 6.25 -19.20
C ILE A 237 -12.51 6.83 -17.86
N ARG A 238 -13.02 6.27 -16.77
CA ARG A 238 -12.68 6.65 -15.39
C ARG A 238 -12.09 5.49 -14.62
N SER A 239 -12.43 4.26 -15.01
CA SER A 239 -12.02 3.03 -14.35
C SER A 239 -11.61 1.96 -15.39
N VAL A 240 -10.91 0.94 -14.92
CA VAL A 240 -10.57 -0.24 -15.74
C VAL A 240 -11.83 -0.93 -16.24
N SER A 241 -12.87 -1.00 -15.41
CA SER A 241 -14.16 -1.58 -15.79
C SER A 241 -14.79 -0.86 -16.99
N ASP A 242 -14.70 0.48 -17.07
CA ASP A 242 -15.21 1.25 -18.22
C ASP A 242 -14.48 0.86 -19.50
N LEU A 243 -13.16 0.70 -19.44
CA LEU A 243 -12.35 0.30 -20.60
C LEU A 243 -12.66 -1.14 -21.03
N GLU A 244 -12.73 -2.08 -20.10
CA GLU A 244 -13.09 -3.48 -20.39
C GLU A 244 -14.48 -3.60 -20.99
N GLN A 245 -15.46 -2.83 -20.49
CA GLN A 245 -16.79 -2.81 -21.04
C GLN A 245 -16.80 -2.29 -22.47
N ALA A 246 -16.09 -1.19 -22.75
CA ALA A 246 -15.96 -0.63 -24.09
C ALA A 246 -15.33 -1.64 -25.07
N VAL A 247 -14.27 -2.35 -24.64
CA VAL A 247 -13.65 -3.42 -25.44
C VAL A 247 -14.64 -4.57 -25.69
N LYS A 248 -15.35 -5.05 -24.66
CA LYS A 248 -16.35 -6.10 -24.79
C LYS A 248 -17.49 -5.72 -25.75
N GLU A 249 -17.93 -4.47 -25.71
CA GLU A 249 -18.95 -3.96 -26.64
C GLU A 249 -18.46 -4.00 -28.09
N VAL A 250 -17.23 -3.59 -28.34
CA VAL A 250 -16.61 -3.59 -29.68
C VAL A 250 -16.40 -5.01 -30.21
N LEU A 251 -15.93 -5.94 -29.37
CA LEU A 251 -15.73 -7.35 -29.75
C LEU A 251 -17.02 -8.06 -30.19
N LYS A 252 -18.19 -7.57 -29.72
CA LYS A 252 -19.51 -8.05 -30.19
C LYS A 252 -19.89 -7.54 -31.56
N THR A 253 -19.18 -6.54 -32.09
CA THR A 253 -19.43 -5.99 -33.42
C THR A 253 -18.59 -6.68 -34.49
N ASN A 254 -19.02 -6.63 -35.74
CA ASN A 254 -18.26 -7.17 -36.87
C ASN A 254 -17.01 -6.35 -37.21
N GLN A 255 -16.91 -5.10 -36.75
CA GLN A 255 -15.79 -4.20 -37.10
C GLN A 255 -14.54 -4.43 -36.24
N LYS A 256 -14.70 -4.97 -35.05
CA LYS A 256 -13.59 -5.26 -34.11
C LYS A 256 -12.55 -4.14 -33.99
N THR A 257 -12.93 -2.89 -34.17
CA THR A 257 -12.04 -1.74 -34.09
C THR A 257 -12.51 -0.81 -33.00
N ILE A 258 -11.66 -0.55 -31.99
CA ILE A 258 -11.94 0.40 -30.93
C ILE A 258 -11.29 1.75 -31.25
N LEU A 259 -12.05 2.83 -31.05
CA LEU A 259 -11.52 4.20 -31.11
C LEU A 259 -11.14 4.63 -29.70
N LEU A 260 -9.88 4.92 -29.50
CA LEU A 260 -9.34 5.45 -28.25
C LEU A 260 -8.97 6.93 -28.40
N VAL A 261 -9.25 7.72 -27.38
CA VAL A 261 -8.73 9.08 -27.25
C VAL A 261 -7.71 9.06 -26.13
N ILE A 262 -6.50 9.48 -26.42
CA ILE A 262 -5.41 9.44 -25.45
C ILE A 262 -4.72 10.80 -25.33
N TYR A 263 -4.02 11.00 -24.19
CA TYR A 263 -2.85 11.86 -24.13
C TYR A 263 -1.60 10.98 -24.30
N ASN A 264 -0.73 11.30 -25.26
CA ASN A 264 0.56 10.62 -25.38
C ASN A 264 1.55 11.07 -24.29
N SER A 265 2.76 10.51 -24.28
CA SER A 265 3.83 10.87 -23.34
C SER A 265 4.22 12.36 -23.35
N GLN A 266 3.91 13.08 -24.44
CA GLN A 266 4.14 14.52 -24.61
C GLN A 266 2.89 15.37 -24.30
N ASN A 267 1.84 14.79 -23.70
CA ASN A 267 0.56 15.45 -23.39
C ASN A 267 -0.22 15.97 -24.63
N GLN A 268 0.03 15.40 -25.79
CA GLN A 268 -0.75 15.71 -26.99
C GLN A 268 -1.97 14.80 -27.07
N ARG A 269 -3.15 15.40 -27.22
CA ARG A 269 -4.39 14.63 -27.40
C ARG A 269 -4.43 14.02 -28.80
N ARG A 270 -4.67 12.70 -28.88
CA ARG A 270 -4.73 11.95 -30.14
C ARG A 270 -5.91 10.99 -30.16
N TYR A 271 -6.43 10.75 -31.36
CA TYR A 271 -7.44 9.74 -31.67
C TYR A 271 -6.77 8.57 -32.35
N ILE A 272 -6.94 7.38 -31.83
CA ILE A 272 -6.27 6.17 -32.33
C ILE A 272 -7.31 5.08 -32.53
N GLY A 273 -7.42 4.54 -33.74
CA GLY A 273 -8.19 3.35 -34.05
C GLY A 273 -7.33 2.10 -33.86
N VAL A 274 -7.77 1.18 -33.03
CA VAL A 274 -7.06 -0.07 -32.74
C VAL A 274 -7.93 -1.24 -33.16
N LYS A 275 -7.38 -2.12 -34.00
CA LYS A 275 -8.04 -3.37 -34.37
C LYS A 275 -7.83 -4.39 -33.25
N LEU A 276 -8.91 -4.96 -32.77
CA LEU A 276 -8.93 -6.03 -31.77
C LEU A 276 -9.05 -7.37 -32.52
N ASP A 277 -8.18 -8.30 -32.21
CA ASP A 277 -8.18 -9.65 -32.82
C ASP A 277 -9.21 -10.58 -32.17
#